data_dc1167ad50128352fee4eb9cb210459b
#
_entry.id   dc1167ad50128352fee4eb9cb210459b
#
_cell.length_a   1.000
_cell.length_b   1.000
_cell.length_c   1.000
_cell.angle_alpha   90.00
_cell.angle_beta   90.00
_cell.angle_gamma   90.00
#
_symmetry.space_group_name_H-M   'P 1'
#
loop_
_entity.id
_entity.type
_entity.pdbx_description
1 polymer ?
#
loop_
_entity_poly.entity_id
_entity_poly.type
_entity_poly.pdbx_seq_one_letter_code
_entity_poly.pdbx_strand_id
1 'polypeptide(L)'
;MKLALIGTHGVGKTTLAYDVCALLKKAGRNVELVTEVAHRCPFPVNEATTLEGQLWILHAQIAAELEAAQRVPYVLCDRSVLDNYCYLVNKCGRQPALERWLERWLESYDLLVGVPLVRESIYAEGFRQPSLADGFRAPDRAFQQRIDALLKELLTEPPFERFAERVLWLDGIQQTKWAGTVWGALEGRAPKLQDCTRATG
;
A
#
# COMPACT_ATOMS: atom_id res chain seq x y z
N MET A 1 13.86 -2.12 -6.88
CA MET A 1 12.47 -2.46 -7.22
C MET A 1 11.60 -2.15 -6.02
N LYS A 2 10.55 -1.35 -6.22
CA LYS A 2 9.64 -0.93 -5.14
C LYS A 2 8.21 -1.39 -5.45
N LEU A 3 7.63 -2.16 -4.53
CA LEU A 3 6.24 -2.65 -4.59
C LEU A 3 5.44 -1.99 -3.47
N ALA A 4 4.17 -1.72 -3.72
CA ALA A 4 3.26 -1.32 -2.64
C ALA A 4 1.94 -2.10 -2.72
N LEU A 5 1.47 -2.54 -1.55
CA LEU A 5 0.15 -3.14 -1.40
C LEU A 5 -0.87 -2.02 -1.18
N ILE A 6 -1.91 -1.98 -1.99
CA ILE A 6 -2.98 -0.99 -1.89
C ILE A 6 -4.31 -1.65 -1.56
N GLY A 7 -5.16 -0.94 -0.84
CA GLY A 7 -6.48 -1.42 -0.41
C GLY A 7 -6.87 -0.88 0.96
N THR A 8 -8.13 -1.01 1.31
CA THR A 8 -8.65 -0.53 2.60
C THR A 8 -8.01 -1.28 3.79
N HIS A 9 -8.23 -0.80 5.01
CA HIS A 9 -7.72 -1.47 6.22
C HIS A 9 -8.39 -2.84 6.44
N GLY A 10 -7.70 -3.76 7.13
CA GLY A 10 -8.26 -5.05 7.54
C GLY A 10 -8.42 -6.10 6.42
N VAL A 11 -7.92 -5.86 5.19
CA VAL A 11 -8.05 -6.81 4.07
C VAL A 11 -6.92 -7.84 3.96
N GLY A 12 -5.96 -7.84 4.90
CA GLY A 12 -4.85 -8.81 4.92
C GLY A 12 -3.57 -8.35 4.24
N LYS A 13 -3.40 -7.04 3.93
CA LYS A 13 -2.17 -6.50 3.33
C LYS A 13 -0.91 -6.85 4.11
N THR A 14 -0.92 -6.65 5.42
CA THR A 14 0.23 -6.94 6.29
C THR A 14 0.64 -8.41 6.22
N THR A 15 -0.32 -9.33 6.27
CA THR A 15 -0.05 -10.77 6.13
C THR A 15 0.58 -11.06 4.77
N LEU A 16 -0.03 -10.55 3.69
CA LEU A 16 0.52 -10.70 2.34
C LEU A 16 1.92 -10.11 2.22
N ALA A 17 2.18 -8.95 2.85
CA ALA A 17 3.50 -8.33 2.85
C ALA A 17 4.58 -9.27 3.45
N TYR A 18 4.29 -9.88 4.59
CA TYR A 18 5.19 -10.86 5.21
C TYR A 18 5.39 -12.10 4.33
N ASP A 19 4.33 -12.63 3.74
CA ASP A 19 4.40 -13.79 2.84
C ASP A 19 5.28 -13.51 1.61
N VAL A 20 5.09 -12.36 0.96
CA VAL A 20 5.89 -11.94 -0.19
C VAL A 20 7.34 -11.67 0.22
N CYS A 21 7.59 -11.03 1.36
CA CYS A 21 8.95 -10.87 1.90
C CYS A 21 9.62 -12.22 2.14
N ALA A 22 8.90 -13.18 2.70
CA ALA A 22 9.44 -14.53 2.93
C ALA A 22 9.81 -15.23 1.61
N LEU A 23 8.99 -15.11 0.57
CA LEU A 23 9.30 -15.65 -0.75
C LEU A 23 10.53 -14.98 -1.36
N LEU A 24 10.64 -13.65 -1.31
CA LEU A 24 11.80 -12.90 -1.79
C LEU A 24 13.08 -13.33 -1.06
N LYS A 25 13.04 -13.44 0.28
CA LYS A 25 14.18 -13.90 1.08
C LYS A 25 14.59 -15.33 0.75
N LYS A 26 13.64 -16.27 0.61
CA LYS A 26 13.91 -17.65 0.19
C LYS A 26 14.56 -17.73 -1.19
N ALA A 27 14.24 -16.81 -2.09
CA ALA A 27 14.86 -16.69 -3.41
C ALA A 27 16.19 -15.91 -3.39
N GLY A 28 16.76 -15.65 -2.21
CA GLY A 28 18.04 -14.95 -2.05
C GLY A 28 17.97 -13.46 -2.37
N ARG A 29 16.76 -12.86 -2.45
CA ARG A 29 16.60 -11.43 -2.70
C ARG A 29 16.70 -10.63 -1.40
N ASN A 30 17.53 -9.58 -1.41
CA ASN A 30 17.60 -8.67 -0.27
C ASN A 30 16.42 -7.69 -0.32
N VAL A 31 15.47 -7.86 0.58
CA VAL A 31 14.21 -7.10 0.65
C VAL A 31 14.04 -6.50 2.04
N GLU A 32 13.49 -5.29 2.09
CA GLU A 32 13.05 -4.61 3.31
C GLU A 32 11.54 -4.32 3.21
N LEU A 33 10.84 -4.55 4.33
CA LEU A 33 9.43 -4.24 4.48
C LEU A 33 9.27 -2.87 5.14
N VAL A 34 8.67 -1.94 4.42
CA VAL A 34 8.15 -0.69 4.98
C VAL A 34 6.77 -1.00 5.56
N THR A 35 6.71 -1.14 6.89
CA THR A 35 5.46 -1.44 7.61
C THR A 35 4.54 -0.22 7.67
N GLU A 36 3.27 -0.46 7.99
CA GLU A 36 2.27 0.61 8.14
C GLU A 36 2.71 1.65 9.18
N VAL A 37 2.98 2.87 8.72
CA VAL A 37 3.51 3.95 9.55
C VAL A 37 2.46 4.59 10.47
N ALA A 38 1.18 4.41 10.16
CA ALA A 38 0.07 4.96 10.94
C ALA A 38 0.09 4.49 12.42
N HIS A 39 0.65 3.29 12.70
CA HIS A 39 0.84 2.78 14.06
C HIS A 39 1.76 3.64 14.93
N ARG A 40 2.61 4.47 14.32
CA ARG A 40 3.54 5.37 15.01
C ARG A 40 3.06 6.83 15.00
N CYS A 41 1.88 7.09 14.40
CA CYS A 41 1.36 8.44 14.27
C CYS A 41 1.04 9.01 15.66
N PRO A 42 1.57 10.19 16.03
CA PRO A 42 1.29 10.82 17.31
C PRO A 42 -0.08 11.52 17.37
N PHE A 43 -0.79 11.57 16.23
CA PHE A 43 -2.11 12.16 16.09
C PHE A 43 -3.20 11.08 16.11
N PRO A 44 -4.46 11.43 16.36
CA PRO A 44 -5.58 10.52 16.18
C PRO A 44 -5.62 9.95 14.75
N VAL A 45 -5.99 8.67 14.64
CA VAL A 45 -6.07 7.95 13.36
C VAL A 45 -7.50 7.53 13.04
N ASN A 46 -7.73 6.91 11.89
CA ASN A 46 -9.03 6.45 11.40
C ASN A 46 -10.04 7.62 11.31
N GLU A 47 -11.25 7.44 11.79
CA GLU A 47 -12.31 8.45 11.72
C GLU A 47 -12.00 9.74 12.52
N ALA A 48 -11.24 9.61 13.62
CA ALA A 48 -10.82 10.74 14.45
C ALA A 48 -9.61 11.50 13.86
N THR A 49 -9.09 11.09 12.72
CA THR A 49 -7.89 11.69 12.10
C THR A 49 -8.07 13.17 11.80
N THR A 50 -6.96 13.89 11.72
CA THR A 50 -6.89 15.30 11.33
C THR A 50 -6.05 15.47 10.06
N LEU A 51 -6.06 16.66 9.46
CA LEU A 51 -5.20 16.98 8.33
C LEU A 51 -3.71 16.78 8.69
N GLU A 52 -3.30 17.27 9.86
CA GLU A 52 -1.93 17.17 10.35
C GLU A 52 -1.51 15.71 10.54
N GLY A 53 -2.42 14.87 11.08
CA GLY A 53 -2.18 13.45 11.26
C GLY A 53 -1.98 12.73 9.91
N GLN A 54 -2.82 13.04 8.92
CA GLN A 54 -2.69 12.44 7.59
C GLN A 54 -1.46 12.94 6.85
N LEU A 55 -1.09 14.22 6.96
CA LEU A 55 0.14 14.75 6.42
C LEU A 55 1.36 14.09 7.07
N TRP A 56 1.33 13.92 8.40
CA TRP A 56 2.41 13.23 9.11
C TRP A 56 2.58 11.79 8.58
N ILE A 57 1.48 11.00 8.48
CA ILE A 57 1.51 9.63 7.98
C ILE A 57 2.10 9.57 6.56
N LEU A 58 1.65 10.46 5.68
CA LEU A 58 2.12 10.53 4.30
C LEU A 58 3.63 10.79 4.20
N HIS A 59 4.12 11.78 4.94
CA HIS A 59 5.55 12.13 4.93
C HIS A 59 6.41 11.03 5.60
N ALA A 60 5.91 10.43 6.68
CA ALA A 60 6.59 9.32 7.34
C ALA A 60 6.70 8.08 6.43
N GLN A 61 5.65 7.79 5.63
CA GLN A 61 5.70 6.73 4.62
C GLN A 61 6.81 6.98 3.60
N ILE A 62 6.86 8.19 3.08
CA ILE A 62 7.87 8.58 2.08
C ILE A 62 9.29 8.48 2.65
N ALA A 63 9.50 9.00 3.86
CA ALA A 63 10.79 8.92 4.51
C ALA A 63 11.24 7.47 4.68
N ALA A 64 10.35 6.60 5.17
CA ALA A 64 10.64 5.18 5.33
C ALA A 64 10.96 4.46 4.00
N GLU A 65 10.22 4.80 2.93
CA GLU A 65 10.49 4.27 1.59
C GLU A 65 11.85 4.71 1.03
N LEU A 66 12.22 5.99 1.24
CA LEU A 66 13.53 6.51 0.84
C LEU A 66 14.66 5.83 1.59
N GLU A 67 14.53 5.68 2.91
CA GLU A 67 15.51 5.00 3.74
C GLU A 67 15.70 3.54 3.33
N ALA A 68 14.62 2.79 3.14
CA ALA A 68 14.68 1.41 2.71
C ALA A 68 15.33 1.27 1.33
N ALA A 69 15.01 2.16 0.38
CA ALA A 69 15.57 2.14 -0.96
C ALA A 69 17.09 2.37 -1.02
N GLN A 70 17.67 3.01 0.01
CA GLN A 70 19.13 3.17 0.12
C GLN A 70 19.83 1.89 0.62
N ARG A 71 19.12 1.01 1.33
CA ARG A 71 19.71 -0.16 1.98
C ARG A 71 19.57 -1.44 1.17
N VAL A 72 18.48 -1.57 0.37
CA VAL A 72 18.18 -2.82 -0.30
C VAL A 72 17.63 -2.61 -1.73
N PRO A 73 17.88 -3.57 -2.66
CA PRO A 73 17.36 -3.49 -4.02
C PRO A 73 15.85 -3.75 -4.15
N TYR A 74 15.23 -4.40 -3.15
CA TYR A 74 13.78 -4.66 -3.13
C TYR A 74 13.15 -4.01 -1.91
N VAL A 75 12.19 -3.12 -2.14
CA VAL A 75 11.38 -2.48 -1.09
C VAL A 75 9.94 -2.93 -1.27
N LEU A 76 9.35 -3.51 -0.24
CA LEU A 76 7.93 -3.83 -0.17
C LEU A 76 7.25 -2.92 0.85
N CYS A 77 6.22 -2.22 0.42
CA CYS A 77 5.47 -1.28 1.25
C CYS A 77 4.11 -1.90 1.62
N ASP A 78 3.79 -2.01 2.92
CA ASP A 78 2.47 -2.46 3.43
C ASP A 78 1.38 -1.41 3.25
N ARG A 79 1.66 -0.32 2.58
CA ARG A 79 0.75 0.70 2.04
C ARG A 79 1.49 1.52 1.01
N SER A 80 0.75 2.18 0.14
CA SER A 80 1.28 3.22 -0.73
C SER A 80 0.93 4.62 -0.23
N VAL A 81 1.52 5.63 -0.83
CA VAL A 81 1.11 7.02 -0.60
C VAL A 81 -0.34 7.27 -1.04
N LEU A 82 -0.84 6.51 -2.04
CA LEU A 82 -2.22 6.62 -2.50
C LEU A 82 -3.22 6.13 -1.44
N ASP A 83 -2.91 5.03 -0.72
CA ASP A 83 -3.73 4.57 0.40
C ASP A 83 -3.84 5.64 1.48
N ASN A 84 -2.69 6.21 1.88
CA ASN A 84 -2.66 7.25 2.90
C ASN A 84 -3.43 8.49 2.43
N TYR A 85 -3.34 8.82 1.14
CA TYR A 85 -4.09 9.92 0.55
C TYR A 85 -5.61 9.68 0.54
N CYS A 86 -6.08 8.45 0.39
CA CYS A 86 -7.51 8.12 0.52
C CYS A 86 -8.09 8.54 1.87
N TYR A 87 -7.35 8.30 2.96
CA TYR A 87 -7.80 8.73 4.31
C TYR A 87 -7.80 10.24 4.45
N LEU A 88 -6.82 10.93 3.85
CA LEU A 88 -6.79 12.39 3.82
C LEU A 88 -7.99 12.94 3.04
N VAL A 89 -8.26 12.42 1.84
CA VAL A 89 -9.41 12.85 1.01
C VAL A 89 -10.73 12.57 1.71
N ASN A 90 -10.88 11.42 2.34
CA ASN A 90 -12.09 11.10 3.11
C ASN A 90 -12.35 12.11 4.24
N LYS A 91 -11.31 12.67 4.84
CA LYS A 91 -11.42 13.63 5.95
C LYS A 91 -11.53 15.09 5.49
N CYS A 92 -10.72 15.47 4.53
CA CYS A 92 -10.45 16.87 4.18
C CYS A 92 -10.78 17.22 2.71
N GLY A 93 -11.22 16.25 1.91
CA GLY A 93 -11.38 16.41 0.47
C GLY A 93 -10.05 16.41 -0.29
N ARG A 94 -10.14 16.48 -1.61
CA ARG A 94 -8.99 16.44 -2.52
C ARG A 94 -8.10 17.68 -2.35
N GLN A 95 -6.81 17.49 -2.52
CA GLN A 95 -5.77 18.52 -2.34
C GLN A 95 -4.92 18.62 -3.63
N PRO A 96 -5.31 19.44 -4.63
CA PRO A 96 -4.69 19.43 -5.95
C PRO A 96 -3.18 19.70 -5.95
N ALA A 97 -2.68 20.52 -5.02
CA ALA A 97 -1.25 20.79 -4.89
C ALA A 97 -0.48 19.55 -4.45
N LEU A 98 -1.06 18.76 -3.52
CA LEU A 98 -0.50 17.52 -3.02
C LEU A 98 -0.59 16.41 -4.08
N GLU A 99 -1.70 16.34 -4.82
CA GLU A 99 -1.93 15.32 -5.85
C GLU A 99 -0.86 15.33 -6.93
N ARG A 100 -0.44 16.50 -7.40
CA ARG A 100 0.63 16.63 -8.41
C ARG A 100 1.97 16.08 -7.92
N TRP A 101 2.22 16.20 -6.63
CA TRP A 101 3.42 15.64 -6.02
C TRP A 101 3.30 14.13 -5.81
N LEU A 102 2.13 13.65 -5.33
CA LEU A 102 1.83 12.23 -5.18
C LEU A 102 1.87 11.47 -6.51
N GLU A 103 1.36 12.08 -7.57
CA GLU A 103 1.45 11.54 -8.93
C GLU A 103 2.89 11.19 -9.31
N ARG A 104 3.82 12.11 -9.07
CA ARG A 104 5.26 11.86 -9.33
C ARG A 104 5.81 10.77 -8.41
N TRP A 105 5.36 10.73 -7.15
CA TRP A 105 5.81 9.69 -6.22
C TRP A 105 5.32 8.31 -6.64
N LEU A 106 4.08 8.19 -7.11
CA LEU A 106 3.50 6.94 -7.60
C LEU A 106 4.29 6.33 -8.76
N GLU A 107 4.96 7.13 -9.58
CA GLU A 107 5.87 6.65 -10.64
C GLU A 107 7.03 5.82 -10.09
N SER A 108 7.41 6.02 -8.85
CA SER A 108 8.51 5.30 -8.20
C SER A 108 8.17 3.85 -7.83
N TYR A 109 6.87 3.48 -7.78
CA TYR A 109 6.48 2.09 -7.59
C TYR A 109 6.57 1.33 -8.92
N ASP A 110 7.29 0.22 -8.92
CA ASP A 110 7.39 -0.69 -10.06
C ASP A 110 6.14 -1.56 -10.20
N LEU A 111 5.45 -1.84 -9.08
CA LEU A 111 4.23 -2.60 -9.03
C LEU A 111 3.33 -2.11 -7.88
N LEU A 112 2.08 -1.86 -8.19
CA LEU A 112 1.00 -1.69 -7.22
C LEU A 112 0.20 -2.99 -7.16
N VAL A 113 -0.08 -3.50 -5.96
CA VAL A 113 -0.86 -4.73 -5.77
C VAL A 113 -2.14 -4.39 -5.04
N GLY A 114 -3.26 -4.48 -5.74
CA GLY A 114 -4.59 -4.20 -5.20
C GLY A 114 -5.11 -5.39 -4.40
N VAL A 115 -5.25 -5.23 -3.09
CA VAL A 115 -5.81 -6.24 -2.19
C VAL A 115 -7.29 -5.97 -1.99
N PRO A 116 -8.18 -6.84 -2.48
CA PRO A 116 -9.60 -6.57 -2.52
C PRO A 116 -10.25 -6.64 -1.13
N LEU A 117 -11.34 -5.88 -0.98
CA LEU A 117 -12.25 -6.05 0.14
C LEU A 117 -13.11 -7.30 -0.10
N VAL A 118 -12.85 -8.34 0.68
CA VAL A 118 -13.53 -9.64 0.55
C VAL A 118 -14.92 -9.57 1.18
N ARG A 119 -15.91 -10.22 0.55
CA ARG A 119 -17.29 -10.30 1.06
C ARG A 119 -17.37 -11.21 2.29
N GLU A 120 -18.28 -10.89 3.22
CA GLU A 120 -18.46 -11.65 4.47
C GLU A 120 -18.76 -13.14 4.25
N SER A 121 -19.46 -13.49 3.17
CA SER A 121 -19.78 -14.87 2.84
C SER A 121 -18.55 -15.77 2.67
N ILE A 122 -17.42 -15.20 2.32
CA ILE A 122 -16.16 -15.94 2.12
C ILE A 122 -15.45 -16.21 3.45
N TYR A 123 -15.67 -15.36 4.47
CA TYR A 123 -15.14 -15.62 5.82
C TYR A 123 -15.80 -16.80 6.50
N ALA A 124 -17.06 -17.12 6.15
CA ALA A 124 -17.79 -18.30 6.66
C ALA A 124 -17.18 -19.63 6.18
N GLU A 125 -16.38 -19.63 5.11
CA GLU A 125 -15.75 -20.82 4.52
C GLU A 125 -14.32 -21.08 5.03
N GLY A 126 -13.94 -20.53 6.19
CA GLY A 126 -12.65 -20.79 6.83
C GLY A 126 -11.56 -19.77 6.49
N PHE A 127 -11.89 -18.69 5.80
CA PHE A 127 -10.98 -17.56 5.65
C PHE A 127 -10.80 -16.81 6.98
N ARG A 128 -9.57 -16.44 7.29
CA ARG A 128 -9.27 -15.65 8.49
C ARG A 128 -10.09 -14.35 8.46
N GLN A 129 -10.95 -14.17 9.45
CA GLN A 129 -11.54 -12.86 9.70
C GLN A 129 -10.39 -11.84 9.89
N PRO A 130 -10.50 -10.65 9.27
CA PRO A 130 -9.58 -9.59 9.60
C PRO A 130 -9.59 -9.42 11.11
N SER A 131 -8.42 -9.34 11.72
CA SER A 131 -8.30 -9.04 13.15
C SER A 131 -8.78 -7.59 13.36
N LEU A 132 -10.07 -7.41 13.57
CA LEU A 132 -10.67 -6.13 13.98
C LEU A 132 -10.33 -5.82 15.46
N ALA A 133 -9.66 -6.74 16.14
CA ALA A 133 -9.44 -6.70 17.58
C ALA A 133 -8.08 -6.15 18.00
N ASP A 134 -7.27 -5.57 17.10
CA ASP A 134 -5.99 -4.97 17.48
C ASP A 134 -6.11 -3.59 18.16
N GLY A 135 -7.34 -3.10 18.38
CA GLY A 135 -7.63 -1.81 19.00
C GLY A 135 -7.21 -0.59 18.19
N PHE A 136 -6.54 -0.81 17.06
CA PHE A 136 -6.01 0.26 16.21
C PHE A 136 -6.86 0.49 14.94
N ARG A 137 -7.58 -0.55 14.49
CA ARG A 137 -8.40 -0.49 13.27
C ARG A 137 -9.83 -0.12 13.62
N ALA A 138 -10.42 0.77 12.81
CA ALA A 138 -11.84 1.06 12.92
C ALA A 138 -12.66 -0.21 12.65
N PRO A 139 -13.53 -0.64 13.56
CA PRO A 139 -14.38 -1.81 13.35
C PRO A 139 -15.52 -1.54 12.34
N ASP A 140 -15.65 -0.31 11.87
CA ASP A 140 -16.75 0.12 11.01
C ASP A 140 -16.56 -0.38 9.57
N ARG A 141 -17.40 -1.32 9.16
CA ARG A 141 -17.47 -1.87 7.81
C ARG A 141 -17.81 -0.79 6.78
N ALA A 142 -18.66 0.16 7.12
CA ALA A 142 -19.04 1.25 6.23
C ALA A 142 -17.85 2.17 5.95
N PHE A 143 -17.03 2.44 6.95
CA PHE A 143 -15.79 3.19 6.77
C PHE A 143 -14.80 2.43 5.85
N GLN A 144 -14.65 1.13 6.07
CA GLN A 144 -13.82 0.27 5.23
C GLN A 144 -14.25 0.30 3.76
N GLN A 145 -15.57 0.21 3.51
CA GLN A 145 -16.16 0.28 2.17
C GLN A 145 -15.98 1.65 1.53
N ARG A 146 -16.11 2.74 2.29
CA ARG A 146 -15.87 4.10 1.79
C ARG A 146 -14.43 4.29 1.32
N ILE A 147 -13.45 3.82 2.11
CA ILE A 147 -12.03 3.90 1.71
C ILE A 147 -11.74 3.04 0.48
N ASP A 148 -12.31 1.84 0.38
CA ASP A 148 -12.18 0.97 -0.79
C ASP A 148 -12.78 1.62 -2.06
N ALA A 149 -13.96 2.20 -1.94
CA ALA A 149 -14.61 2.92 -3.03
C ALA A 149 -13.78 4.14 -3.48
N LEU A 150 -13.31 4.94 -2.52
CA LEU A 150 -12.51 6.13 -2.79
C LEU A 150 -11.18 5.81 -3.47
N LEU A 151 -10.51 4.72 -3.07
CA LEU A 151 -9.29 4.26 -3.75
C LEU A 151 -9.56 3.94 -5.23
N LYS A 152 -10.65 3.27 -5.51
CA LYS A 152 -11.06 2.93 -6.88
C LYS A 152 -11.44 4.18 -7.68
N GLU A 153 -12.18 5.10 -7.08
CA GLU A 153 -12.54 6.39 -7.68
C GLU A 153 -11.28 7.20 -8.05
N LEU A 154 -10.34 7.37 -7.12
CA LEU A 154 -9.08 8.07 -7.39
C LEU A 154 -8.29 7.45 -8.54
N LEU A 155 -8.33 6.13 -8.70
CA LEU A 155 -7.69 5.44 -9.82
C LEU A 155 -8.45 5.57 -11.16
N THR A 156 -9.64 6.16 -11.18
CA THR A 156 -10.38 6.45 -12.42
C THR A 156 -10.35 7.92 -12.81
N GLU A 157 -9.79 8.78 -11.97
CA GLU A 157 -9.80 10.23 -12.15
C GLU A 157 -8.39 10.84 -12.22
N PRO A 158 -8.21 11.98 -12.93
CA PRO A 158 -6.97 12.73 -12.90
C PRO A 158 -6.58 13.18 -11.48
N PRO A 159 -5.28 13.13 -11.16
CA PRO A 159 -4.15 12.76 -12.01
C PRO A 159 -3.74 11.28 -11.89
N PHE A 160 -4.54 10.42 -11.24
CA PHE A 160 -4.13 9.07 -10.87
C PHE A 160 -4.60 7.97 -11.84
N GLU A 161 -5.48 8.27 -12.80
CA GLU A 161 -6.09 7.30 -13.73
C GLU A 161 -5.05 6.49 -14.51
N ARG A 162 -3.93 7.11 -14.86
CA ARG A 162 -2.84 6.44 -15.58
C ARG A 162 -2.16 5.31 -14.79
N PHE A 163 -2.38 5.25 -13.49
CA PHE A 163 -1.84 4.18 -12.63
C PHE A 163 -2.78 2.99 -12.51
N ALA A 164 -4.03 3.09 -12.94
CA ALA A 164 -5.02 2.01 -12.85
C ALA A 164 -4.54 0.74 -13.55
N GLU A 165 -3.97 0.85 -14.75
CA GLU A 165 -3.44 -0.28 -15.52
C GLU A 165 -2.16 -0.90 -14.91
N ARG A 166 -1.52 -0.20 -13.97
CA ARG A 166 -0.33 -0.67 -13.26
C ARG A 166 -0.66 -1.46 -11.99
N VAL A 167 -1.93 -1.53 -11.62
CA VAL A 167 -2.39 -2.25 -10.44
C VAL A 167 -2.65 -3.71 -10.79
N LEU A 168 -1.91 -4.61 -10.16
CA LEU A 168 -2.23 -6.03 -10.12
C LEU A 168 -3.32 -6.27 -9.09
N TRP A 169 -4.58 -6.35 -9.51
CA TRP A 169 -5.68 -6.69 -8.63
C TRP A 169 -5.69 -8.18 -8.31
N LEU A 170 -5.71 -8.50 -7.01
CA LEU A 170 -5.79 -9.88 -6.54
C LEU A 170 -7.24 -10.37 -6.55
N ASP A 171 -7.42 -11.67 -6.75
CA ASP A 171 -8.73 -12.31 -6.65
C ASP A 171 -9.19 -12.37 -5.19
N GLY A 172 -10.39 -11.90 -4.91
CA GLY A 172 -10.99 -11.90 -3.57
C GLY A 172 -11.30 -13.29 -3.01
N ILE A 173 -11.24 -14.34 -3.83
CA ILE A 173 -11.63 -15.71 -3.43
C ILE A 173 -10.43 -16.56 -3.01
N GLN A 174 -9.24 -16.32 -3.55
CA GLN A 174 -8.09 -17.22 -3.41
C GLN A 174 -6.93 -16.59 -2.63
N GLN A 175 -7.17 -16.19 -1.38
CA GLN A 175 -6.15 -15.54 -0.55
C GLN A 175 -4.85 -16.34 -0.41
N THR A 176 -4.95 -17.67 -0.35
CA THR A 176 -3.77 -18.56 -0.24
C THR A 176 -2.85 -18.50 -1.45
N LYS A 177 -3.33 -18.02 -2.60
CA LYS A 177 -2.55 -17.86 -3.82
C LYS A 177 -1.98 -16.46 -4.00
N TRP A 178 -2.37 -15.47 -3.20
CA TRP A 178 -1.97 -14.09 -3.40
C TRP A 178 -0.46 -13.89 -3.46
N ALA A 179 0.26 -14.45 -2.49
CA ALA A 179 1.72 -14.33 -2.47
C ALA A 179 2.38 -14.94 -3.70
N GLY A 180 1.88 -16.09 -4.18
CA GLY A 180 2.34 -16.72 -5.42
C GLY A 180 2.02 -15.88 -6.66
N THR A 181 0.85 -15.24 -6.72
CA THR A 181 0.46 -14.34 -7.81
C THR A 181 1.39 -13.13 -7.87
N VAL A 182 1.66 -12.50 -6.71
CA VAL A 182 2.61 -11.38 -6.63
C VAL A 182 4.01 -11.82 -7.03
N TRP A 183 4.46 -12.98 -6.56
CA TRP A 183 5.76 -13.55 -6.94
C TRP A 183 5.88 -13.73 -8.46
N GLY A 184 4.90 -14.36 -9.12
CA GLY A 184 4.90 -14.53 -10.57
C GLY A 184 4.97 -13.20 -11.34
N ALA A 185 4.31 -12.15 -10.84
CA ALA A 185 4.38 -10.82 -11.44
C ALA A 185 5.77 -10.16 -11.27
N LEU A 186 6.56 -10.58 -10.29
CA LEU A 186 7.91 -10.08 -10.05
C LEU A 186 8.98 -10.80 -10.85
N GLU A 187 8.82 -12.10 -11.11
CA GLU A 187 9.84 -12.92 -11.80
C GLU A 187 10.17 -12.39 -13.20
N GLY A 188 9.20 -11.79 -13.90
CA GLY A 188 9.41 -11.18 -15.21
C GLY A 188 10.00 -9.76 -15.17
N ARG A 189 10.28 -9.19 -13.99
CA ARG A 189 10.74 -7.81 -13.83
C ARG A 189 12.15 -7.76 -13.22
N ALA A 190 13.12 -7.22 -13.95
CA ALA A 190 14.41 -6.87 -13.38
C ALA A 190 14.28 -5.61 -12.50
N PRO A 191 14.98 -5.51 -11.36
CA PRO A 191 15.05 -4.26 -10.60
C PRO A 191 15.63 -3.16 -11.50
N LYS A 192 14.96 -2.00 -11.54
CA LYS A 192 15.56 -0.80 -12.14
C LYS A 192 16.82 -0.49 -11.35
N LEU A 193 18.00 -0.59 -11.98
CA LEU A 193 19.21 -0.04 -11.43
C LEU A 193 18.93 1.47 -11.23
N GLN A 194 18.92 1.93 -10.00
CA GLN A 194 18.97 3.35 -9.75
C GLN A 194 20.32 3.81 -10.28
N ASP A 195 20.29 4.59 -11.35
CA ASP A 195 21.45 5.33 -11.81
C ASP A 195 21.88 6.31 -10.70
N CYS A 196 22.62 5.78 -9.74
CA CYS A 196 23.44 6.59 -8.88
C CYS A 196 24.65 7.07 -9.70
N THR A 197 24.41 7.94 -10.66
CA THR A 197 25.47 8.86 -11.10
C THR A 197 25.74 9.77 -9.92
N ARG A 198 26.68 9.31 -9.06
CA ARG A 198 27.37 10.20 -8.13
C ARG A 198 27.89 11.35 -8.96
N ALA A 199 27.29 12.51 -8.77
CA ALA A 199 27.94 13.76 -9.10
C ALA A 199 29.21 13.84 -8.22
N THR A 200 30.31 13.35 -8.74
CA THR A 200 31.64 13.72 -8.27
C THR A 200 31.92 15.09 -8.87
N GLY A 201 31.79 16.11 -8.10
CA GLY A 201 32.20 17.47 -8.37
C GLY A 201 32.39 18.16 -7.06
#